data_42ba60920e92ad197717880611881c5e
#
_entry.id   42ba60920e92ad197717880611881c5e
#
_cell.length_a   1.000
_cell.length_b   1.000
_cell.length_c   1.000
_cell.angle_alpha   90.00
_cell.angle_beta   90.00
_cell.angle_gamma   90.00
#
_symmetry.space_group_name_H-M   'P 1'
#
loop_
_entity.id
_entity.type
_entity.pdbx_description
1 polymer ?
#
loop_
_entity_poly.entity_id
_entity_poly.type
_entity_poly.pdbx_seq_one_letter_code
_entity_poly.pdbx_strand_id
1 'polypeptide(L)'
;MQDKKEILGRLITAVEIEALMREGRNEEAHSSLSALLKKEPKNSYAWYLLGNLYSRQQLYREALDAYSNSKLLEPEGPAAAAVDWVVEQMSSEGV
;
A
#
# COMPACT_ATOMS: atom_id res chain seq x y z
N MET A 1 3.39 -13.96 -21.70
CA MET A 1 3.10 -12.59 -22.14
C MET A 1 1.77 -12.12 -21.58
N GLN A 2 1.75 -10.97 -20.95
CA GLN A 2 0.51 -10.47 -20.41
C GLN A 2 -0.35 -9.83 -21.46
N ASP A 3 -1.63 -10.14 -21.40
CA ASP A 3 -2.66 -9.61 -22.29
C ASP A 3 -2.92 -8.14 -21.92
N LYS A 4 -3.27 -7.33 -22.90
CA LYS A 4 -3.63 -5.93 -22.67
C LYS A 4 -4.77 -5.77 -21.67
N LYS A 5 -5.71 -6.70 -21.66
CA LYS A 5 -6.84 -6.69 -20.72
C LYS A 5 -6.38 -6.83 -19.28
N GLU A 6 -5.38 -7.69 -19.05
CA GLU A 6 -4.83 -7.87 -17.71
C GLU A 6 -4.12 -6.61 -17.22
N ILE A 7 -3.34 -5.99 -18.11
CA ILE A 7 -2.61 -4.76 -17.77
C ILE A 7 -3.60 -3.64 -17.45
N LEU A 8 -4.61 -3.46 -18.29
CA LEU A 8 -5.64 -2.45 -18.07
C LEU A 8 -6.41 -2.71 -16.77
N GLY A 9 -6.72 -3.98 -16.50
CA GLY A 9 -7.42 -4.36 -15.28
C GLY A 9 -6.65 -3.97 -14.03
N ARG A 10 -5.33 -4.16 -14.04
CA ARG A 10 -4.48 -3.78 -12.91
C ARG A 10 -4.45 -2.26 -12.72
N LEU A 11 -4.35 -1.52 -13.81
CA LEU A 11 -4.33 -0.06 -13.75
C LEU A 11 -5.66 0.49 -13.24
N ILE A 12 -6.77 -0.08 -13.71
CA ILE A 12 -8.10 0.32 -13.26
C ILE A 12 -8.27 0.05 -11.77
N THR A 13 -7.82 -1.14 -11.34
CA THR A 13 -7.91 -1.52 -9.93
C THR A 13 -7.13 -0.53 -9.03
N ALA A 14 -5.91 -0.19 -9.43
CA ALA A 14 -5.11 0.75 -8.65
C ALA A 14 -5.76 2.13 -8.59
N VAL A 15 -6.29 2.61 -9.72
CA VAL A 15 -6.98 3.90 -9.78
C VAL A 15 -8.22 3.91 -8.89
N GLU A 16 -9.00 2.83 -8.92
CA GLU A 16 -10.19 2.71 -8.08
C GLU A 16 -9.85 2.70 -6.60
N ILE A 17 -8.80 1.97 -6.23
CA ILE A 17 -8.36 1.91 -4.83
C ILE A 17 -7.90 3.30 -4.36
N GLU A 18 -7.12 3.99 -5.18
CA GLU A 18 -6.67 5.34 -4.84
C GLU A 18 -7.85 6.31 -4.70
N ALA A 19 -8.87 6.16 -5.54
CA ALA A 19 -10.08 6.96 -5.43
C ALA A 19 -10.79 6.71 -4.10
N LEU A 20 -10.95 5.45 -3.72
CA LEU A 20 -11.54 5.09 -2.43
C LEU A 20 -10.77 5.71 -1.26
N MET A 21 -9.45 5.69 -1.35
CA MET A 21 -8.59 6.28 -0.32
C MET A 21 -8.79 7.78 -0.23
N ARG A 22 -8.85 8.47 -1.38
CA ARG A 22 -9.08 9.92 -1.40
C ARG A 22 -10.43 10.30 -0.80
N GLU A 23 -11.43 9.44 -0.98
CA GLU A 23 -12.78 9.65 -0.44
C GLU A 23 -12.91 9.28 1.03
N GLY A 24 -11.86 8.74 1.62
CA GLY A 24 -11.88 8.31 3.02
C GLY A 24 -12.62 6.99 3.23
N ARG A 25 -12.89 6.25 2.16
CA ARG A 25 -13.59 4.96 2.23
C ARG A 25 -12.59 3.86 2.55
N ASN A 26 -12.08 3.91 3.77
CA ASN A 26 -10.95 3.08 4.19
C ASN A 26 -11.23 1.59 4.21
N GLU A 27 -12.39 1.18 4.68
CA GLU A 27 -12.73 -0.24 4.72
C GLU A 27 -12.83 -0.85 3.34
N GLU A 28 -13.43 -0.12 2.40
CA GLU A 28 -13.54 -0.58 1.02
C GLU A 28 -12.17 -0.65 0.34
N ALA A 29 -11.33 0.37 0.57
CA ALA A 29 -9.98 0.38 0.04
C ALA A 29 -9.18 -0.80 0.61
N HIS A 30 -9.29 -1.06 1.90
CA HIS A 30 -8.61 -2.18 2.55
C HIS A 30 -9.05 -3.52 1.94
N SER A 31 -10.36 -3.71 1.76
CA SER A 31 -10.87 -4.94 1.17
C SER A 31 -10.36 -5.15 -0.24
N SER A 32 -10.33 -4.08 -1.04
CA SER A 32 -9.85 -4.15 -2.42
C SER A 32 -8.36 -4.46 -2.48
N LEU A 33 -7.57 -3.83 -1.60
CA LEU A 33 -6.12 -4.09 -1.53
C LEU A 33 -5.84 -5.51 -1.07
N SER A 34 -6.59 -6.00 -0.08
CA SER A 34 -6.43 -7.37 0.42
C SER A 34 -6.73 -8.38 -0.68
N ALA A 35 -7.79 -8.16 -1.45
CA ALA A 35 -8.14 -9.03 -2.56
C ALA A 35 -7.07 -9.01 -3.64
N LEU A 36 -6.55 -7.82 -3.96
CA LEU A 36 -5.49 -7.67 -4.95
C LEU A 36 -4.22 -8.39 -4.51
N LEU A 37 -3.83 -8.25 -3.25
CA LEU A 37 -2.62 -8.89 -2.72
C LEU A 37 -2.75 -10.41 -2.62
N LYS A 38 -3.97 -10.94 -2.47
CA LYS A 38 -4.18 -12.38 -2.56
C LYS A 38 -3.88 -12.90 -3.95
N LYS A 39 -4.25 -12.14 -4.97
CA LYS A 39 -3.98 -12.50 -6.37
C LYS A 39 -2.55 -12.23 -6.76
N GLU A 40 -1.99 -11.14 -6.28
CA GLU A 40 -0.66 -10.65 -6.66
C GLU A 40 0.15 -10.31 -5.41
N PRO A 41 0.62 -11.33 -4.67
CA PRO A 41 1.36 -11.06 -3.42
C PRO A 41 2.68 -10.34 -3.63
N LYS A 42 3.19 -10.28 -4.85
CA LYS A 42 4.43 -9.58 -5.16
C LYS A 42 4.19 -8.22 -5.81
N ASN A 43 2.98 -7.70 -5.70
CA ASN A 43 2.66 -6.38 -6.21
C ASN A 43 3.14 -5.33 -5.22
N SER A 44 4.34 -4.82 -5.46
CA SER A 44 4.98 -3.83 -4.60
C SER A 44 4.11 -2.59 -4.40
N TYR A 45 3.50 -2.11 -5.46
CA TYR A 45 2.67 -0.91 -5.39
C TYR A 45 1.44 -1.11 -4.49
N ALA A 46 0.83 -2.29 -4.56
CA ALA A 46 -0.31 -2.61 -3.69
C ALA A 46 0.09 -2.60 -2.22
N TRP A 47 1.26 -3.16 -1.88
CA TRP A 47 1.79 -3.09 -0.53
C TRP A 47 2.03 -1.64 -0.09
N TYR A 48 2.56 -0.83 -0.99
CA TYR A 48 2.80 0.59 -0.72
C TYR A 48 1.49 1.32 -0.44
N LEU A 49 0.47 1.09 -1.26
CA LEU A 49 -0.86 1.69 -1.04
C LEU A 49 -1.47 1.25 0.28
N LEU A 50 -1.28 -0.02 0.65
CA LEU A 50 -1.76 -0.52 1.93
C LEU A 50 -1.07 0.21 3.09
N GLY A 51 0.23 0.42 2.97
CA GLY A 51 0.98 1.21 3.95
C GLY A 51 0.43 2.63 4.07
N ASN A 52 0.14 3.26 2.94
CA ASN A 52 -0.44 4.60 2.92
C ASN A 52 -1.80 4.63 3.62
N LEU A 53 -2.61 3.61 3.36
CA LEU A 53 -3.93 3.51 3.97
C LEU A 53 -3.82 3.42 5.49
N TYR A 54 -2.94 2.57 5.99
CA TYR A 54 -2.70 2.44 7.42
C TYR A 54 -2.13 3.73 8.02
N SER A 55 -1.19 4.37 7.34
CA SER A 55 -0.59 5.63 7.81
C SER A 55 -1.62 6.73 7.99
N ARG A 56 -2.57 6.83 7.09
CA ARG A 56 -3.63 7.83 7.17
C ARG A 56 -4.54 7.61 8.38
N GLN A 57 -4.60 6.38 8.86
CA GLN A 57 -5.37 6.02 10.05
C GLN A 57 -4.50 6.01 11.29
N GLN A 58 -3.25 6.41 11.18
CA GLN A 58 -2.26 6.44 12.26
C GLN A 58 -1.97 5.04 12.83
N LEU A 59 -2.17 4.01 12.01
CA LEU A 59 -1.85 2.64 12.35
C LEU A 59 -0.42 2.36 11.87
N TYR A 60 0.54 2.96 12.58
CA TYR A 60 1.93 2.99 12.11
C TYR A 60 2.63 1.65 12.12
N ARG A 61 2.31 0.77 13.05
CA ARG A 61 2.90 -0.57 13.07
C ARG A 61 2.48 -1.36 11.83
N GLU A 62 1.20 -1.33 11.52
CA GLU A 62 0.67 -2.00 10.34
C GLU A 62 1.22 -1.36 9.07
N ALA A 63 1.35 -0.04 9.07
CA ALA A 63 1.94 0.68 7.94
C ALA A 63 3.38 0.25 7.72
N LEU A 64 4.16 0.12 8.80
CA LEU A 64 5.56 -0.31 8.71
C LEU A 64 5.66 -1.69 8.08
N ASP A 65 4.80 -2.64 8.48
CA ASP A 65 4.78 -3.98 7.91
C ASP A 65 4.51 -3.94 6.41
N ALA A 66 3.49 -3.17 6.00
CA ALA A 66 3.11 -3.07 4.59
C ALA A 66 4.21 -2.41 3.76
N TYR A 67 4.75 -1.28 4.24
CA TYR A 67 5.84 -0.60 3.55
C TYR A 67 7.10 -1.48 3.47
N SER A 68 7.37 -2.25 4.51
CA SER A 68 8.53 -3.16 4.52
C SER A 68 8.41 -4.22 3.44
N ASN A 69 7.21 -4.77 3.26
CA ASN A 69 6.95 -5.72 2.19
C ASN A 69 7.17 -5.08 0.82
N SER A 70 6.69 -3.86 0.64
CA SER A 70 6.90 -3.13 -0.61
C SER A 70 8.39 -2.89 -0.87
N LYS A 71 9.12 -2.48 0.17
CA LYS A 71 10.56 -2.22 0.07
C LYS A 71 11.35 -3.49 -0.27
N LEU A 72 10.96 -4.63 0.29
CA LEU A 72 11.61 -5.90 -0.02
C LEU A 72 11.45 -6.26 -1.49
N LEU A 73 10.26 -6.01 -2.02
CA LEU A 73 9.96 -6.31 -3.42
C LEU A 73 10.59 -5.32 -4.37
N GLU A 74 10.72 -4.07 -3.95
CA GLU A 74 11.20 -2.99 -4.79
C GLU A 74 12.03 -2.03 -3.94
N PRO A 75 13.31 -2.37 -3.67
CA PRO A 75 14.14 -1.58 -2.75
C PRO A 75 14.35 -0.13 -3.16
N GLU A 76 14.29 0.17 -4.45
CA GLU A 76 14.49 1.53 -4.96
C GLU A 76 13.17 2.27 -5.18
N GLY A 77 12.06 1.68 -4.78
CA GLY A 77 10.75 2.30 -4.90
C GLY A 77 10.47 3.28 -3.77
N PRO A 78 9.25 3.83 -3.75
CA PRO A 78 8.89 4.87 -2.77
C PRO A 78 8.78 4.37 -1.34
N ALA A 79 8.68 3.05 -1.13
CA ALA A 79 8.49 2.50 0.21
C ALA A 79 9.70 2.70 1.13
N ALA A 80 10.91 2.81 0.58
CA ALA A 80 12.10 3.01 1.40
C ALA A 80 11.97 4.30 2.23
N ALA A 81 11.60 5.39 1.58
CA ALA A 81 11.39 6.66 2.28
C ALA A 81 10.19 6.60 3.23
N ALA A 82 9.16 5.84 2.83
CA ALA A 82 7.97 5.69 3.66
C ALA A 82 8.27 4.93 4.95
N VAL A 83 9.13 3.90 4.89
CA VAL A 83 9.57 3.17 6.08
C VAL A 83 10.25 4.13 7.06
N ASP A 84 11.15 4.95 6.57
CA ASP A 84 11.86 5.91 7.42
C ASP A 84 10.89 6.90 8.06
N TRP A 85 9.95 7.38 7.29
CA TRP A 85 8.94 8.32 7.79
C TRP A 85 8.09 7.69 8.90
N VAL A 86 7.63 6.44 8.70
CA VAL A 86 6.81 5.75 9.70
C VAL A 86 7.60 5.51 10.99
N VAL A 87 8.86 5.12 10.87
CA VAL A 87 9.71 4.92 12.04
C VAL A 87 9.83 6.22 12.85
N GLU A 88 9.97 7.34 12.17
CA GLU A 88 9.98 8.65 12.83
C GLU A 88 8.68 8.92 13.56
N GLN A 89 7.54 8.62 12.94
CA GLN A 89 6.24 8.84 13.57
C GLN A 89 6.09 7.97 14.82
N MET A 90 6.53 6.71 14.75
CA MET A 90 6.48 5.81 15.88
C MET A 90 7.35 6.30 17.03
N SER A 91 8.53 6.81 16.72
CA SER A 91 9.44 7.36 17.72
C SER A 91 8.87 8.60 18.39
N SER A 92 8.19 9.45 17.64
CA SER A 92 7.56 10.66 18.16
C SER A 92 6.41 10.36 19.11
N GLU A 93 5.64 9.31 18.81
CA GLU A 93 4.47 8.97 19.62
C GLU A 93 4.80 8.06 20.79
N GLY A 94 5.74 7.18 20.58
CA GLY A 94 5.93 6.03 21.43
C GLY A 94 6.90 6.21 22.58
N VAL A 95 7.20 7.34 22.88
CA VAL A 95 8.24 7.57 23.85
C VAL A 95 8.03 7.00 25.23
#